data_dad582aaa6f5eeade107a9098aba3ae8
#
_entry.id   dad582aaa6f5eeade107a9098aba3ae8
#
_cell.length_a   1.000
_cell.length_b   1.000
_cell.length_c   1.000
_cell.angle_alpha   90.00
_cell.angle_beta   90.00
_cell.angle_gamma   90.00
#
_symmetry.space_group_name_H-M   'P 1'
#
loop_
_entity.id
_entity.type
_entity.pdbx_description
1 polymer ?
#
loop_
_entity_poly.entity_id
_entity_poly.type
_entity_poly.pdbx_seq_one_letter_code
_entity_poly.pdbx_strand_id
1 'polypeptide(L)'
;MKDWLFRIAACSAITFSSLAAAQAEPLDVVATFSIIGDFAAEVGGDRIRLNVLVGPDSDTHVYEPRPADAIALAGADVVLTNGLEFEGFLTRLIAASGTDAAVATLTDGVETMEEPGGGHYHYIDGKAIFHAGAHDPHAWQSVPNAKVYVQNIAAAFCAADAEGCPAYEANAARYAGDLDALDTQIRSAVAALPEDRRTVVVAHNAFRYFEAAYGVHFLSPQGISTESEAAAADIAGLIREIRDRKAAAIFAENISDTRLLEQIAREAGLPLAGTLYSDALSGPDGPASDYIAMMRHNAGAITAALAAD
;
A
#
# COMPACT_ATOMS: atom_id res chain seq x y z
N MET A 1 74.14 -27.13 51.31
CA MET A 1 72.82 -27.71 51.39
C MET A 1 71.83 -26.62 51.27
N LYS A 2 71.24 -26.39 50.11
CA LYS A 2 70.22 -25.35 49.84
C LYS A 2 69.17 -26.05 48.95
N ASP A 3 67.99 -26.27 49.56
CA ASP A 3 66.83 -26.82 48.88
C ASP A 3 66.16 -25.72 48.08
N TRP A 4 65.98 -25.96 46.76
CA TRP A 4 65.30 -25.04 45.84
C TRP A 4 63.95 -25.63 45.46
N LEU A 5 62.93 -25.09 46.12
CA LEU A 5 61.53 -25.41 45.82
C LEU A 5 61.05 -24.70 44.55
N PHE A 6 60.75 -25.46 43.49
CA PHE A 6 60.08 -24.97 42.31
C PHE A 6 58.57 -24.85 42.59
N ARG A 7 58.03 -23.67 42.58
CA ARG A 7 56.56 -23.44 42.55
C ARG A 7 56.10 -23.39 41.08
N ILE A 8 55.34 -24.39 40.67
CA ILE A 8 54.64 -24.42 39.38
C ILE A 8 53.33 -23.64 39.56
N ALA A 9 53.22 -22.46 38.94
CA ALA A 9 51.98 -21.73 38.84
C ALA A 9 51.17 -22.25 37.64
N ALA A 10 50.09 -22.98 37.93
CA ALA A 10 49.13 -23.40 36.88
C ALA A 10 48.25 -22.20 36.47
N CYS A 11 48.51 -21.61 35.33
CA CYS A 11 47.62 -20.66 34.71
C CYS A 11 46.43 -21.40 34.04
N SER A 12 45.28 -21.42 34.71
CA SER A 12 44.02 -21.86 34.09
C SER A 12 43.52 -20.83 33.07
N ALA A 13 43.72 -21.07 31.79
CA ALA A 13 43.12 -20.28 30.74
C ALA A 13 41.62 -20.61 30.65
N ILE A 14 40.77 -19.67 31.09
CA ILE A 14 39.33 -19.74 30.88
C ILE A 14 39.05 -19.35 29.44
N THR A 15 38.80 -20.29 28.57
CA THR A 15 38.30 -20.07 27.22
C THR A 15 36.82 -19.68 27.30
N PHE A 16 36.54 -18.39 27.08
CA PHE A 16 35.18 -17.92 26.78
C PHE A 16 34.82 -18.40 25.39
N SER A 17 34.06 -19.50 25.30
CA SER A 17 33.37 -19.84 24.04
C SER A 17 32.20 -18.86 23.89
N SER A 18 32.35 -17.87 23.02
CA SER A 18 31.23 -17.08 22.53
C SER A 18 30.33 -18.05 21.73
N LEU A 19 29.18 -18.44 22.31
CA LEU A 19 28.07 -18.97 21.54
C LEU A 19 27.63 -17.83 20.61
N ALA A 20 28.01 -17.90 19.34
CA ALA A 20 27.30 -17.16 18.31
C ALA A 20 25.87 -17.73 18.33
N ALA A 21 24.90 -16.96 18.78
CA ALA A 21 23.48 -17.28 18.59
C ALA A 21 23.30 -17.52 17.10
N ALA A 22 22.87 -18.71 16.70
CA ALA A 22 22.45 -18.96 15.34
C ALA A 22 21.29 -18.01 15.08
N GLN A 23 21.52 -17.08 14.17
CA GLN A 23 20.47 -16.16 13.75
C GLN A 23 19.41 -17.01 13.05
N ALA A 24 18.14 -16.90 13.49
CA ALA A 24 17.05 -17.63 12.85
C ALA A 24 17.00 -17.25 11.35
N GLU A 25 16.66 -18.22 10.50
CA GLU A 25 16.47 -17.94 9.07
C GLU A 25 15.38 -16.88 8.93
N PRO A 26 15.58 -15.87 8.05
CA PRO A 26 14.56 -14.87 7.79
C PRO A 26 13.28 -15.51 7.24
N LEU A 27 12.10 -14.98 7.60
CA LEU A 27 10.82 -15.39 7.03
C LEU A 27 10.75 -15.09 5.53
N ASP A 28 10.28 -16.03 4.73
CA ASP A 28 9.94 -15.80 3.33
C ASP A 28 8.54 -15.18 3.23
N VAL A 29 8.48 -13.91 2.88
CA VAL A 29 7.25 -13.12 2.85
C VAL A 29 6.90 -12.74 1.41
N VAL A 30 5.65 -12.99 1.03
CA VAL A 30 5.09 -12.49 -0.22
C VAL A 30 4.07 -11.40 0.09
N ALA A 31 4.27 -10.19 -0.47
CA ALA A 31 3.31 -9.10 -0.47
C ALA A 31 2.67 -8.98 -1.85
N THR A 32 1.36 -8.77 -1.91
CA THR A 32 0.66 -8.77 -3.21
C THR A 32 0.96 -7.55 -4.05
N PHE A 33 1.19 -6.37 -3.46
CA PHE A 33 1.54 -5.15 -4.20
C PHE A 33 2.50 -4.23 -3.43
N SER A 34 3.04 -3.24 -4.13
CA SER A 34 4.18 -2.43 -3.66
C SER A 34 3.94 -1.69 -2.35
N ILE A 35 2.73 -1.17 -2.10
CA ILE A 35 2.42 -0.40 -0.89
C ILE A 35 2.50 -1.30 0.36
N ILE A 36 1.86 -2.48 0.33
CA ILE A 36 1.96 -3.39 1.47
C ILE A 36 3.33 -4.06 1.56
N GLY A 37 4.05 -4.12 0.44
CA GLY A 37 5.47 -4.51 0.42
C GLY A 37 6.34 -3.56 1.24
N ASP A 38 6.11 -2.25 1.12
CA ASP A 38 6.80 -1.23 1.92
C ASP A 38 6.49 -1.38 3.42
N PHE A 39 5.21 -1.52 3.78
CA PHE A 39 4.84 -1.80 5.17
C PHE A 39 5.50 -3.06 5.72
N ALA A 40 5.57 -4.13 4.90
CA ALA A 40 6.23 -5.37 5.29
C ALA A 40 7.73 -5.17 5.53
N ALA A 41 8.41 -4.40 4.68
CA ALA A 41 9.83 -4.07 4.83
C ALA A 41 10.08 -3.26 6.11
N GLU A 42 9.23 -2.26 6.40
CA GLU A 42 9.33 -1.41 7.60
C GLU A 42 9.15 -2.19 8.90
N VAL A 43 8.25 -3.19 8.91
CA VAL A 43 7.99 -4.03 10.08
C VAL A 43 9.01 -5.18 10.20
N GLY A 44 9.31 -5.85 9.09
CA GLY A 44 10.14 -7.04 9.07
C GLY A 44 11.64 -6.77 9.21
N GLY A 45 12.11 -5.65 8.63
CA GLY A 45 13.54 -5.31 8.58
C GLY A 45 14.38 -6.45 8.00
N ASP A 46 15.52 -6.70 8.62
CA ASP A 46 16.47 -7.75 8.19
C ASP A 46 15.99 -9.20 8.53
N ARG A 47 14.84 -9.35 9.18
CA ARG A 47 14.32 -10.66 9.57
C ARG A 47 13.38 -11.28 8.54
N ILE A 48 13.17 -10.64 7.38
CA ILE A 48 12.35 -11.17 6.29
C ILE A 48 13.11 -11.19 4.96
N ARG A 49 12.72 -12.09 4.07
CA ARG A 49 13.02 -12.05 2.64
C ARG A 49 11.71 -11.71 1.93
N LEU A 50 11.60 -10.49 1.45
CA LEU A 50 10.38 -9.98 0.85
C LEU A 50 10.34 -10.18 -0.66
N ASN A 51 9.24 -10.72 -1.17
CA ASN A 51 8.89 -10.75 -2.58
C ASN A 51 7.58 -9.98 -2.79
N VAL A 52 7.57 -9.04 -3.73
CA VAL A 52 6.38 -8.25 -4.09
C VAL A 52 5.89 -8.70 -5.46
N LEU A 53 4.63 -9.15 -5.56
CA LEU A 53 4.07 -9.69 -6.82
C LEU A 53 3.84 -8.57 -7.84
N VAL A 54 3.08 -7.53 -7.44
CA VAL A 54 2.79 -6.36 -8.28
C VAL A 54 3.72 -5.23 -7.85
N GLY A 55 4.72 -4.94 -8.67
CA GLY A 55 5.76 -3.97 -8.38
C GLY A 55 5.30 -2.51 -8.51
N PRO A 56 6.25 -1.56 -8.34
CA PRO A 56 6.00 -0.13 -8.56
C PRO A 56 5.41 0.17 -9.94
N ASP A 57 4.63 1.26 -10.00
CA ASP A 57 4.01 1.77 -11.23
C ASP A 57 3.18 0.72 -12.00
N SER A 58 2.65 -0.27 -11.30
CA SER A 58 1.88 -1.38 -11.89
C SER A 58 0.48 -1.45 -11.29
N ASP A 59 -0.50 -1.70 -12.14
CA ASP A 59 -1.90 -1.80 -11.76
C ASP A 59 -2.25 -3.19 -11.24
N THR A 60 -2.68 -3.27 -9.97
CA THR A 60 -3.05 -4.52 -9.30
C THR A 60 -4.42 -5.05 -9.77
N HIS A 61 -5.34 -4.17 -10.17
CA HIS A 61 -6.69 -4.57 -10.60
C HIS A 61 -6.66 -5.46 -11.85
N VAL A 62 -5.73 -5.19 -12.77
CA VAL A 62 -5.61 -5.89 -14.06
C VAL A 62 -4.37 -6.78 -14.14
N TYR A 63 -3.76 -7.07 -12.98
CA TYR A 63 -2.54 -7.88 -12.97
C TYR A 63 -2.78 -9.33 -13.36
N GLU A 64 -1.99 -9.82 -14.30
CA GLU A 64 -1.97 -11.23 -14.71
C GLU A 64 -0.77 -11.95 -14.09
N PRO A 65 -0.99 -12.93 -13.19
CA PRO A 65 0.09 -13.65 -12.53
C PRO A 65 1.00 -14.43 -13.50
N ARG A 66 2.28 -14.41 -13.21
CA ARG A 66 3.32 -15.16 -13.95
C ARG A 66 3.64 -16.48 -13.22
N PRO A 67 4.22 -17.48 -13.91
CA PRO A 67 4.68 -18.70 -13.24
C PRO A 67 5.65 -18.47 -12.06
N ALA A 68 6.45 -17.41 -12.11
CA ALA A 68 7.34 -17.03 -11.01
C ALA A 68 6.58 -16.66 -9.73
N ASP A 69 5.38 -16.09 -9.85
CA ASP A 69 4.56 -15.67 -8.71
C ASP A 69 4.01 -16.90 -7.96
N ALA A 70 3.62 -17.96 -8.69
CA ALA A 70 3.24 -19.22 -8.08
C ALA A 70 4.42 -19.90 -7.34
N ILE A 71 5.63 -19.81 -7.89
CA ILE A 71 6.84 -20.32 -7.23
C ILE A 71 7.14 -19.52 -5.96
N ALA A 72 7.00 -18.20 -6.00
CA ALA A 72 7.19 -17.35 -4.83
C ALA A 72 6.20 -17.69 -3.71
N LEU A 73 4.92 -17.86 -4.04
CA LEU A 73 3.91 -18.27 -3.08
C LEU A 73 4.16 -19.67 -2.51
N ALA A 74 4.59 -20.63 -3.34
CA ALA A 74 4.88 -21.99 -2.89
C ALA A 74 6.00 -22.06 -1.84
N GLY A 75 6.92 -21.09 -1.87
CA GLY A 75 8.05 -21.01 -0.92
C GLY A 75 7.82 -20.03 0.24
N ALA A 76 6.67 -19.38 0.32
CA ALA A 76 6.41 -18.38 1.34
C ALA A 76 6.02 -18.99 2.70
N ASP A 77 6.43 -18.35 3.79
CA ASP A 77 5.93 -18.60 5.14
C ASP A 77 4.67 -17.75 5.42
N VAL A 78 4.64 -16.51 4.90
CA VAL A 78 3.54 -15.55 5.07
C VAL A 78 3.21 -14.88 3.75
N VAL A 79 1.92 -14.81 3.44
CA VAL A 79 1.37 -14.03 2.31
C VAL A 79 0.57 -12.87 2.88
N LEU A 80 0.93 -11.66 2.50
CA LEU A 80 0.24 -10.43 2.88
C LEU A 80 -0.66 -9.97 1.73
N THR A 81 -1.94 -9.81 2.00
CA THR A 81 -2.95 -9.34 1.03
C THR A 81 -3.73 -8.17 1.58
N ASN A 82 -4.17 -7.27 0.71
CA ASN A 82 -5.11 -6.23 1.09
C ASN A 82 -6.43 -6.83 1.56
N GLY A 83 -6.99 -7.74 0.76
CA GLY A 83 -8.36 -8.19 0.90
C GLY A 83 -9.37 -7.26 0.21
N LEU A 84 -10.65 -7.35 0.58
CA LEU A 84 -11.73 -6.57 -0.02
C LEU A 84 -11.80 -6.71 -1.54
N GLU A 85 -11.43 -7.89 -2.05
CA GLU A 85 -11.43 -8.24 -3.47
C GLU A 85 -10.49 -7.41 -4.37
N PHE A 86 -9.52 -6.68 -3.76
CA PHE A 86 -8.56 -5.87 -4.51
C PHE A 86 -7.68 -6.71 -5.45
N GLU A 87 -7.21 -7.87 -4.95
CA GLU A 87 -6.38 -8.80 -5.72
C GLU A 87 -7.24 -9.88 -6.38
N GLY A 88 -7.98 -9.53 -7.43
CA GLY A 88 -8.88 -10.45 -8.12
C GLY A 88 -8.21 -11.74 -8.66
N PHE A 89 -6.88 -11.72 -8.85
CA PHE A 89 -6.07 -12.85 -9.29
C PHE A 89 -5.67 -13.82 -8.16
N LEU A 90 -5.67 -13.37 -6.89
CA LEU A 90 -4.93 -14.03 -5.79
C LEU A 90 -5.50 -15.42 -5.44
N THR A 91 -6.81 -15.56 -5.36
CA THR A 91 -7.44 -16.85 -5.00
C THR A 91 -7.03 -17.98 -5.96
N ARG A 92 -6.99 -17.69 -7.26
CA ARG A 92 -6.55 -18.66 -8.27
C ARG A 92 -5.06 -18.94 -8.18
N LEU A 93 -4.27 -17.92 -7.90
CA LEU A 93 -2.82 -18.05 -7.79
C LEU A 93 -2.43 -18.88 -6.55
N ILE A 94 -3.07 -18.67 -5.39
CA ILE A 94 -2.90 -19.48 -4.18
C ILE A 94 -3.22 -20.94 -4.48
N ALA A 95 -4.37 -21.21 -5.11
CA ALA A 95 -4.77 -22.58 -5.47
C ALA A 95 -3.76 -23.25 -6.43
N ALA A 96 -3.21 -22.50 -7.38
CA ALA A 96 -2.24 -22.99 -8.34
C ALA A 96 -0.83 -23.22 -7.74
N SER A 97 -0.44 -22.44 -6.76
CA SER A 97 0.88 -22.53 -6.09
C SER A 97 0.99 -23.73 -5.16
N GLY A 98 -0.14 -24.19 -4.61
CA GLY A 98 -0.18 -25.25 -3.58
C GLY A 98 0.53 -24.81 -2.28
N THR A 99 0.59 -23.53 -2.00
CA THR A 99 1.23 -22.99 -0.79
C THR A 99 0.47 -23.38 0.47
N ASP A 100 1.22 -23.65 1.56
CA ASP A 100 0.71 -23.83 2.93
C ASP A 100 0.94 -22.54 3.76
N ALA A 101 1.37 -21.44 3.15
CA ALA A 101 1.67 -20.18 3.83
C ALA A 101 0.46 -19.61 4.56
N ALA A 102 0.71 -18.96 5.69
CA ALA A 102 -0.33 -18.19 6.38
C ALA A 102 -0.69 -16.94 5.53
N VAL A 103 -1.97 -16.79 5.19
CA VAL A 103 -2.47 -15.62 4.46
C VAL A 103 -3.02 -14.61 5.48
N ALA A 104 -2.43 -13.42 5.53
CA ALA A 104 -2.86 -12.34 6.40
C ALA A 104 -3.55 -11.24 5.58
N THR A 105 -4.82 -10.98 5.89
CA THR A 105 -5.61 -9.90 5.32
C THR A 105 -5.35 -8.61 6.10
N LEU A 106 -4.78 -7.61 5.46
CA LEU A 106 -4.30 -6.40 6.14
C LEU A 106 -5.41 -5.39 6.45
N THR A 107 -6.56 -5.50 5.78
CA THR A 107 -7.76 -4.69 6.09
C THR A 107 -8.60 -5.23 7.25
N ASP A 108 -8.23 -6.34 7.87
CA ASP A 108 -8.93 -6.85 9.04
C ASP A 108 -8.91 -5.80 10.17
N GLY A 109 -10.10 -5.43 10.66
CA GLY A 109 -10.27 -4.40 11.69
C GLY A 109 -10.32 -2.95 11.18
N VAL A 110 -10.20 -2.72 9.87
CA VAL A 110 -10.47 -1.41 9.26
C VAL A 110 -11.98 -1.19 9.18
N GLU A 111 -12.44 0.03 9.47
CA GLU A 111 -13.80 0.44 9.15
C GLU A 111 -13.93 0.65 7.64
N THR A 112 -14.53 -0.32 6.96
CA THR A 112 -14.60 -0.35 5.50
C THR A 112 -15.76 0.47 4.98
N MET A 113 -15.58 1.08 3.80
CA MET A 113 -16.62 1.82 3.08
C MET A 113 -17.29 0.92 2.06
N GLU A 114 -18.64 0.92 2.03
CA GLU A 114 -19.39 0.26 0.95
C GLU A 114 -19.09 0.95 -0.39
N GLU A 115 -19.01 0.15 -1.45
CA GLU A 115 -18.84 0.68 -2.79
C GLU A 115 -20.08 1.42 -3.28
N PRO A 116 -19.94 2.63 -3.86
CA PRO A 116 -21.06 3.34 -4.47
C PRO A 116 -21.71 2.52 -5.58
N GLY A 117 -23.04 2.39 -5.56
CA GLY A 117 -23.76 1.58 -6.53
C GLY A 117 -23.97 0.12 -6.12
N GLY A 118 -23.46 -0.29 -4.96
CA GLY A 118 -23.70 -1.61 -4.36
C GLY A 118 -22.86 -2.74 -4.91
N GLY A 119 -21.80 -2.45 -5.63
CA GLY A 119 -20.83 -3.42 -6.13
C GLY A 119 -20.26 -3.09 -7.51
N HIS A 120 -19.32 -3.91 -7.96
CA HIS A 120 -18.62 -3.75 -9.24
C HIS A 120 -18.53 -5.07 -10.01
N TYR A 121 -18.01 -5.01 -11.24
CA TYR A 121 -17.78 -6.17 -12.08
C TYR A 121 -16.30 -6.53 -12.13
N HIS A 122 -15.99 -7.82 -11.92
CA HIS A 122 -14.73 -8.43 -12.32
C HIS A 122 -14.91 -9.24 -13.60
N TYR A 123 -13.87 -9.26 -14.43
CA TYR A 123 -13.87 -10.06 -15.65
C TYR A 123 -12.99 -11.29 -15.43
N ILE A 124 -13.63 -12.47 -15.29
CA ILE A 124 -12.95 -13.76 -15.14
C ILE A 124 -13.22 -14.58 -16.39
N ASP A 125 -12.16 -14.97 -17.12
CA ASP A 125 -12.26 -15.71 -18.40
C ASP A 125 -13.20 -15.04 -19.42
N GLY A 126 -13.16 -13.70 -19.49
CA GLY A 126 -14.00 -12.91 -20.39
C GLY A 126 -15.47 -12.81 -19.98
N LYS A 127 -15.85 -13.27 -18.79
CA LYS A 127 -17.21 -13.16 -18.24
C LYS A 127 -17.25 -12.10 -17.15
N ALA A 128 -18.17 -11.15 -17.29
CA ALA A 128 -18.46 -10.18 -16.23
C ALA A 128 -19.18 -10.87 -15.06
N ILE A 129 -18.60 -10.80 -13.88
CA ILE A 129 -19.18 -11.29 -12.62
C ILE A 129 -19.42 -10.08 -11.73
N PHE A 130 -20.69 -9.86 -11.36
CA PHE A 130 -21.04 -8.76 -10.46
C PHE A 130 -20.85 -9.18 -8.99
N HIS A 131 -20.06 -8.40 -8.26
CA HIS A 131 -19.82 -8.55 -6.82
C HIS A 131 -20.70 -7.55 -6.07
N ALA A 132 -21.85 -8.03 -5.60
CA ALA A 132 -22.80 -7.23 -4.84
C ALA A 132 -22.34 -7.08 -3.38
N GLY A 133 -22.51 -5.89 -2.80
CA GLY A 133 -22.11 -5.61 -1.41
C GLY A 133 -20.59 -5.50 -1.23
N ALA A 134 -19.86 -5.25 -2.31
CA ALA A 134 -18.42 -5.03 -2.27
C ALA A 134 -18.07 -3.78 -1.47
N HIS A 135 -16.89 -3.79 -0.88
CA HIS A 135 -16.31 -2.65 -0.18
C HIS A 135 -15.19 -2.03 -1.01
N ASP A 136 -14.99 -0.74 -0.82
CA ASP A 136 -13.86 -0.02 -1.40
C ASP A 136 -12.54 -0.57 -0.82
N PRO A 137 -11.64 -1.13 -1.65
CA PRO A 137 -10.43 -1.76 -1.17
C PRO A 137 -9.32 -0.77 -0.80
N HIS A 138 -9.39 0.51 -1.21
CA HIS A 138 -8.30 1.48 -1.14
C HIS A 138 -8.08 2.06 0.27
N ALA A 139 -8.19 1.22 1.30
CA ALA A 139 -8.16 1.66 2.69
C ALA A 139 -6.82 2.28 3.11
N TRP A 140 -5.71 1.93 2.45
CA TRP A 140 -4.38 2.54 2.67
C TRP A 140 -4.32 4.03 2.36
N GLN A 141 -5.26 4.59 1.61
CA GLN A 141 -5.33 6.02 1.33
C GLN A 141 -5.67 6.87 2.57
N SER A 142 -6.00 6.23 3.68
CA SER A 142 -6.10 6.84 5.01
C SER A 142 -4.92 6.41 5.88
N VAL A 143 -4.09 7.37 6.34
CA VAL A 143 -2.95 7.06 7.22
C VAL A 143 -3.39 6.37 8.54
N PRO A 144 -4.51 6.74 9.19
CA PRO A 144 -5.05 5.97 10.29
C PRO A 144 -5.28 4.49 9.97
N ASN A 145 -5.77 4.15 8.77
CA ASN A 145 -5.96 2.76 8.36
C ASN A 145 -4.60 2.08 8.10
N ALA A 146 -3.62 2.77 7.50
CA ALA A 146 -2.27 2.22 7.30
C ALA A 146 -1.64 1.73 8.61
N LYS A 147 -1.95 2.35 9.75
CA LYS A 147 -1.52 1.87 11.07
C LYS A 147 -2.13 0.51 11.43
N VAL A 148 -3.37 0.24 11.01
CA VAL A 148 -4.00 -1.09 11.19
C VAL A 148 -3.27 -2.13 10.36
N TYR A 149 -2.92 -1.82 9.10
CA TYR A 149 -2.11 -2.70 8.24
C TYR A 149 -0.78 -3.06 8.91
N VAL A 150 -0.06 -2.07 9.43
CA VAL A 150 1.23 -2.26 10.12
C VAL A 150 1.09 -3.17 11.34
N GLN A 151 0.01 -3.04 12.11
CA GLN A 151 -0.28 -3.90 13.25
C GLN A 151 -0.60 -5.33 12.81
N ASN A 152 -1.38 -5.51 11.75
CA ASN A 152 -1.72 -6.82 11.21
C ASN A 152 -0.48 -7.55 10.65
N ILE A 153 0.44 -6.82 10.01
CA ILE A 153 1.73 -7.36 9.55
C ILE A 153 2.56 -7.84 10.75
N ALA A 154 2.70 -7.01 11.79
CA ALA A 154 3.46 -7.41 12.98
C ALA A 154 2.85 -8.65 13.65
N ALA A 155 1.52 -8.73 13.75
CA ALA A 155 0.83 -9.90 14.28
C ALA A 155 1.06 -11.15 13.43
N ALA A 156 1.02 -11.05 12.10
CA ALA A 156 1.29 -12.15 11.19
C ALA A 156 2.74 -12.65 11.31
N PHE A 157 3.71 -11.74 11.37
CA PHE A 157 5.13 -12.10 11.54
C PHE A 157 5.40 -12.71 12.92
N CYS A 158 4.79 -12.18 14.00
CA CYS A 158 4.88 -12.78 15.34
C CYS A 158 4.31 -14.20 15.40
N ALA A 159 3.25 -14.47 14.65
CA ALA A 159 2.64 -15.81 14.59
C ALA A 159 3.56 -16.82 13.87
N ALA A 160 4.30 -16.36 12.83
CA ALA A 160 5.20 -17.19 12.05
C ALA A 160 6.60 -17.33 12.70
N ASP A 161 7.11 -16.27 13.35
CA ASP A 161 8.43 -16.21 14.02
C ASP A 161 8.26 -15.60 15.42
N ALA A 162 7.98 -16.43 16.40
CA ALA A 162 7.81 -16.01 17.79
C ALA A 162 9.10 -15.43 18.40
N GLU A 163 10.28 -15.84 17.93
CA GLU A 163 11.57 -15.33 18.42
C GLU A 163 11.80 -13.88 17.92
N GLY A 164 11.42 -13.60 16.69
CA GLY A 164 11.50 -12.27 16.08
C GLY A 164 10.44 -11.28 16.53
N CYS A 165 9.38 -11.75 17.19
CA CYS A 165 8.21 -10.93 17.54
C CYS A 165 8.56 -9.61 18.25
N PRO A 166 9.47 -9.54 19.25
CA PRO A 166 9.84 -8.28 19.87
C PRO A 166 10.42 -7.24 18.88
N ALA A 167 11.11 -7.71 17.84
CA ALA A 167 11.65 -6.80 16.80
C ALA A 167 10.54 -6.29 15.89
N TYR A 168 9.61 -7.15 15.45
CA TYR A 168 8.46 -6.75 14.64
C TYR A 168 7.56 -5.74 15.36
N GLU A 169 7.25 -6.00 16.65
CA GLU A 169 6.47 -5.07 17.47
C GLU A 169 7.18 -3.71 17.66
N ALA A 170 8.50 -3.71 17.89
CA ALA A 170 9.27 -2.48 18.03
C ALA A 170 9.30 -1.68 16.73
N ASN A 171 9.49 -2.33 15.57
CA ASN A 171 9.48 -1.71 14.26
C ASN A 171 8.09 -1.15 13.93
N ALA A 172 7.03 -1.91 14.17
CA ALA A 172 5.66 -1.46 13.96
C ALA A 172 5.31 -0.25 14.82
N ALA A 173 5.73 -0.23 16.09
CA ALA A 173 5.50 0.89 16.99
C ALA A 173 6.27 2.15 16.53
N ARG A 174 7.52 2.01 16.07
CA ARG A 174 8.31 3.10 15.49
C ARG A 174 7.60 3.68 14.27
N TYR A 175 7.26 2.83 13.30
CA TYR A 175 6.64 3.25 12.05
C TYR A 175 5.25 3.85 12.26
N ALA A 176 4.47 3.34 13.23
CA ALA A 176 3.21 3.97 13.63
C ALA A 176 3.40 5.41 14.14
N GLY A 177 4.51 5.71 14.81
CA GLY A 177 4.87 7.07 15.21
C GLY A 177 5.18 7.98 14.01
N ASP A 178 5.88 7.46 12.99
CA ASP A 178 6.15 8.17 11.75
C ASP A 178 4.85 8.45 10.96
N LEU A 179 3.92 7.49 10.97
CA LEU A 179 2.59 7.63 10.38
C LEU A 179 1.73 8.67 11.12
N ASP A 180 1.78 8.75 12.46
CA ASP A 180 1.08 9.80 13.22
C ASP A 180 1.59 11.21 12.88
N ALA A 181 2.89 11.36 12.68
CA ALA A 181 3.48 12.61 12.22
C ALA A 181 3.01 12.97 10.79
N LEU A 182 2.95 11.99 9.90
CA LEU A 182 2.44 12.14 8.53
C LEU A 182 0.97 12.56 8.52
N ASP A 183 0.10 11.87 9.27
CA ASP A 183 -1.33 12.21 9.37
C ASP A 183 -1.54 13.66 9.83
N THR A 184 -0.79 14.06 10.87
CA THR A 184 -0.83 15.44 11.37
C THR A 184 -0.40 16.47 10.31
N GLN A 185 0.65 16.15 9.55
CA GLN A 185 1.14 16.99 8.45
C GLN A 185 0.09 17.17 7.36
N ILE A 186 -0.54 16.08 6.90
CA ILE A 186 -1.56 16.10 5.84
C ILE A 186 -2.79 16.89 6.31
N ARG A 187 -3.31 16.61 7.52
CA ARG A 187 -4.45 17.34 8.09
C ARG A 187 -4.18 18.83 8.16
N SER A 188 -3.00 19.22 8.61
CA SER A 188 -2.62 20.63 8.72
C SER A 188 -2.54 21.32 7.36
N ALA A 189 -1.98 20.64 6.36
CA ALA A 189 -1.85 21.17 5.00
C ALA A 189 -3.23 21.37 4.33
N VAL A 190 -4.13 20.39 4.45
CA VAL A 190 -5.47 20.49 3.88
C VAL A 190 -6.34 21.49 4.65
N ALA A 191 -6.23 21.56 5.98
CA ALA A 191 -6.99 22.51 6.79
C ALA A 191 -6.68 23.98 6.48
N ALA A 192 -5.51 24.27 5.92
CA ALA A 192 -5.13 25.60 5.48
C ALA A 192 -5.88 26.07 4.20
N LEU A 193 -6.56 25.18 3.49
CA LEU A 193 -7.28 25.50 2.26
C LEU A 193 -8.76 25.85 2.55
N PRO A 194 -9.38 26.73 1.74
CA PRO A 194 -10.83 26.96 1.79
C PRO A 194 -11.62 25.69 1.48
N GLU A 195 -12.68 25.40 2.26
CA GLU A 195 -13.46 24.16 2.11
C GLU A 195 -14.17 24.07 0.75
N ASP A 196 -14.65 25.18 0.22
CA ASP A 196 -15.37 25.29 -1.05
C ASP A 196 -14.46 25.14 -2.29
N ARG A 197 -13.14 24.99 -2.09
CA ARG A 197 -12.15 24.86 -3.17
C ARG A 197 -11.42 23.51 -3.13
N ARG A 198 -11.86 22.54 -2.34
CA ARG A 198 -11.16 21.26 -2.13
C ARG A 198 -11.65 20.15 -3.05
N THR A 199 -11.83 20.43 -4.35
CA THR A 199 -12.26 19.43 -5.34
C THR A 199 -11.22 19.26 -6.43
N VAL A 200 -10.82 18.02 -6.70
CA VAL A 200 -9.90 17.61 -7.77
C VAL A 200 -10.46 16.45 -8.57
N VAL A 201 -9.90 16.18 -9.73
CA VAL A 201 -10.26 15.05 -10.59
C VAL A 201 -9.08 14.08 -10.68
N VAL A 202 -9.35 12.79 -10.64
CA VAL A 202 -8.40 11.67 -10.73
C VAL A 202 -8.86 10.66 -11.78
N ALA A 203 -8.06 9.61 -12.08
CA ALA A 203 -8.42 8.65 -13.11
C ALA A 203 -9.52 7.67 -12.65
N HIS A 204 -9.39 7.12 -11.44
CA HIS A 204 -10.39 6.21 -10.88
C HIS A 204 -10.71 6.54 -9.41
N ASN A 205 -11.73 5.91 -8.85
CA ASN A 205 -12.29 6.26 -7.55
C ASN A 205 -11.53 5.58 -6.39
N ALA A 206 -10.20 5.83 -6.29
CA ALA A 206 -9.32 5.24 -5.28
C ALA A 206 -9.19 6.05 -3.99
N PHE A 207 -9.64 7.31 -3.96
CA PHE A 207 -9.29 8.25 -2.89
C PHE A 207 -10.38 8.50 -1.86
N ARG A 208 -11.42 7.67 -1.79
CA ARG A 208 -12.55 7.89 -0.85
C ARG A 208 -12.14 7.87 0.64
N TYR A 209 -11.19 7.00 1.01
CA TYR A 209 -10.65 7.00 2.37
C TYR A 209 -9.78 8.24 2.64
N PHE A 210 -9.08 8.76 1.64
CA PHE A 210 -8.38 10.05 1.75
C PHE A 210 -9.40 11.20 1.90
N GLU A 211 -10.47 11.21 1.11
CA GLU A 211 -11.55 12.18 1.21
C GLU A 211 -12.16 12.21 2.62
N ALA A 212 -12.52 11.04 3.16
CA ALA A 212 -13.09 10.92 4.50
C ALA A 212 -12.11 11.34 5.61
N ALA A 213 -10.81 11.04 5.45
CA ALA A 213 -9.81 11.36 6.45
C ALA A 213 -9.42 12.85 6.45
N TYR A 214 -9.38 13.50 5.27
CA TYR A 214 -8.75 14.81 5.11
C TYR A 214 -9.66 15.89 4.51
N GLY A 215 -10.83 15.54 3.95
CA GLY A 215 -11.81 16.49 3.45
C GLY A 215 -11.43 17.13 2.10
N VAL A 216 -10.76 16.37 1.23
CA VAL A 216 -10.57 16.70 -0.20
C VAL A 216 -11.55 15.88 -1.01
N HIS A 217 -12.31 16.48 -1.90
CA HIS A 217 -13.28 15.80 -2.77
C HIS A 217 -12.63 15.35 -4.07
N PHE A 218 -12.88 14.09 -4.44
CA PHE A 218 -12.34 13.50 -5.65
C PHE A 218 -13.48 13.14 -6.61
N LEU A 219 -13.33 13.58 -7.86
CA LEU A 219 -14.18 13.18 -8.97
C LEU A 219 -13.38 12.27 -9.91
N SER A 220 -14.00 11.25 -10.47
CA SER A 220 -13.31 10.33 -11.38
C SER A 220 -14.23 9.83 -12.49
N PRO A 221 -13.70 9.58 -13.70
CA PRO A 221 -14.46 8.98 -14.80
C PRO A 221 -14.67 7.48 -14.60
N GLN A 222 -13.74 6.78 -13.91
CA GLN A 222 -13.82 5.35 -13.65
C GLN A 222 -14.29 5.09 -12.22
N GLY A 223 -14.88 3.91 -12.01
CA GLY A 223 -15.29 3.41 -10.70
C GLY A 223 -14.11 3.03 -9.80
N ILE A 224 -14.36 2.16 -8.85
CA ILE A 224 -13.37 1.63 -7.89
C ILE A 224 -12.32 0.74 -8.57
N SER A 225 -12.69 -0.02 -9.59
CA SER A 225 -11.76 -0.85 -10.37
C SER A 225 -11.42 -0.19 -11.71
N THR A 226 -10.17 -0.35 -12.14
CA THR A 226 -9.68 0.08 -13.45
C THR A 226 -10.01 -0.91 -14.58
N GLU A 227 -10.56 -2.08 -14.27
CA GLU A 227 -10.91 -3.11 -15.26
C GLU A 227 -11.95 -2.64 -16.29
N SER A 228 -12.80 -1.67 -15.93
CA SER A 228 -13.86 -1.16 -16.79
C SER A 228 -13.53 0.25 -17.29
N GLU A 229 -13.66 0.46 -18.60
CA GLU A 229 -13.54 1.80 -19.19
C GLU A 229 -14.78 2.66 -18.85
N ALA A 230 -14.55 3.97 -18.69
CA ALA A 230 -15.63 4.93 -18.49
C ALA A 230 -16.54 5.03 -19.74
N ALA A 231 -17.86 4.94 -19.54
CA ALA A 231 -18.79 5.16 -20.65
C ALA A 231 -18.85 6.64 -21.06
N ALA A 232 -19.09 6.91 -22.35
CA ALA A 232 -19.16 8.29 -22.85
C ALA A 232 -20.21 9.16 -22.12
N ALA A 233 -21.31 8.54 -21.67
CA ALA A 233 -22.34 9.24 -20.89
C ALA A 233 -21.82 9.68 -19.52
N ASP A 234 -20.99 8.86 -18.88
CA ASP A 234 -20.39 9.13 -17.56
C ASP A 234 -19.37 10.26 -17.68
N ILE A 235 -18.54 10.26 -18.73
CA ILE A 235 -17.61 11.35 -19.03
C ILE A 235 -18.34 12.68 -19.22
N ALA A 236 -19.44 12.70 -19.98
CA ALA A 236 -20.25 13.91 -20.15
C ALA A 236 -20.92 14.37 -18.84
N GLY A 237 -21.28 13.43 -17.95
CA GLY A 237 -21.75 13.69 -16.59
C GLY A 237 -20.66 14.34 -15.74
N LEU A 238 -19.49 13.73 -15.73
CA LEU A 238 -18.32 14.19 -14.99
C LEU A 238 -17.92 15.63 -15.40
N ILE A 239 -17.89 15.96 -16.69
CA ILE A 239 -17.55 17.31 -17.14
C ILE A 239 -18.53 18.37 -16.59
N ARG A 240 -19.81 18.04 -16.46
CA ARG A 240 -20.78 18.92 -15.80
C ARG A 240 -20.47 19.06 -14.31
N GLU A 241 -20.23 17.95 -13.63
CA GLU A 241 -19.93 17.95 -12.20
C GLU A 241 -18.65 18.71 -11.86
N ILE A 242 -17.60 18.55 -12.69
CA ILE A 242 -16.35 19.33 -12.59
C ILE A 242 -16.64 20.84 -12.56
N ARG A 243 -17.53 21.32 -13.43
CA ARG A 243 -17.90 22.75 -13.50
C ARG A 243 -18.76 23.18 -12.31
N ASP A 244 -19.72 22.35 -11.93
CA ASP A 244 -20.67 22.65 -10.85
C ASP A 244 -19.95 22.69 -9.49
N ARG A 245 -19.00 21.77 -9.25
CA ARG A 245 -18.18 21.70 -8.04
C ARG A 245 -16.92 22.56 -8.09
N LYS A 246 -16.67 23.24 -9.21
CA LYS A 246 -15.49 24.11 -9.41
C LYS A 246 -14.19 23.37 -9.09
N ALA A 247 -14.02 22.15 -9.63
CA ALA A 247 -12.78 21.43 -9.47
C ALA A 247 -11.59 22.27 -9.94
N ALA A 248 -10.49 22.27 -9.19
CA ALA A 248 -9.36 23.15 -9.42
C ALA A 248 -8.35 22.56 -10.42
N ALA A 249 -8.21 21.23 -10.44
CA ALA A 249 -7.20 20.54 -11.23
C ALA A 249 -7.60 19.10 -11.53
N ILE A 250 -6.91 18.52 -12.52
CA ILE A 250 -6.97 17.11 -12.88
C ILE A 250 -5.59 16.50 -12.65
N PHE A 251 -5.55 15.31 -12.06
CA PHE A 251 -4.32 14.56 -11.83
C PHE A 251 -4.36 13.24 -12.59
N ALA A 252 -3.27 12.89 -13.25
CA ALA A 252 -3.02 11.54 -13.72
C ALA A 252 -2.73 10.61 -12.53
N GLU A 253 -2.76 9.32 -12.79
CA GLU A 253 -2.30 8.30 -11.84
C GLU A 253 -1.18 7.48 -12.46
N ASN A 254 -0.22 7.04 -11.61
CA ASN A 254 0.97 6.34 -12.10
C ASN A 254 0.69 4.95 -12.70
N ILE A 255 -0.50 4.42 -12.47
CA ILE A 255 -0.94 3.09 -12.94
C ILE A 255 -1.78 3.15 -14.23
N SER A 256 -2.15 4.33 -14.72
CA SER A 256 -3.14 4.49 -15.79
C SER A 256 -2.63 5.31 -16.98
N ASP A 257 -3.27 5.10 -18.14
CA ASP A 257 -3.04 5.88 -19.35
C ASP A 257 -3.67 7.28 -19.21
N THR A 258 -2.91 8.32 -19.54
CA THR A 258 -3.32 9.72 -19.32
C THR A 258 -4.29 10.27 -20.38
N ARG A 259 -4.47 9.60 -21.53
CA ARG A 259 -5.18 10.13 -22.70
C ARG A 259 -6.62 10.56 -22.40
N LEU A 260 -7.36 9.78 -21.61
CA LEU A 260 -8.72 10.12 -21.21
C LEU A 260 -8.75 11.38 -20.35
N LEU A 261 -7.86 11.46 -19.35
CA LEU A 261 -7.77 12.64 -18.48
C LEU A 261 -7.31 13.89 -19.22
N GLU A 262 -6.40 13.75 -20.18
CA GLU A 262 -6.00 14.85 -21.08
C GLU A 262 -7.18 15.37 -21.92
N GLN A 263 -8.05 14.47 -22.38
CA GLN A 263 -9.28 14.85 -23.08
C GLN A 263 -10.22 15.61 -22.13
N ILE A 264 -10.48 15.06 -20.94
CA ILE A 264 -11.36 15.70 -19.95
C ILE A 264 -10.80 17.07 -19.56
N ALA A 265 -9.47 17.20 -19.38
CA ALA A 265 -8.79 18.44 -19.06
C ALA A 265 -9.05 19.53 -20.14
N ARG A 266 -8.90 19.16 -21.41
CA ARG A 266 -9.18 20.08 -22.53
C ARG A 266 -10.65 20.52 -22.58
N GLU A 267 -11.59 19.57 -22.37
CA GLU A 267 -13.03 19.86 -22.44
C GLU A 267 -13.55 20.63 -21.21
N ALA A 268 -12.98 20.39 -20.04
CA ALA A 268 -13.30 21.10 -18.81
C ALA A 268 -12.60 22.45 -18.69
N GLY A 269 -11.53 22.68 -19.47
CA GLY A 269 -10.69 23.88 -19.37
C GLY A 269 -9.84 23.93 -18.10
N LEU A 270 -9.44 22.76 -17.58
CA LEU A 270 -8.63 22.62 -16.37
C LEU A 270 -7.20 22.18 -16.70
N PRO A 271 -6.22 22.52 -15.85
CA PRO A 271 -4.85 22.02 -16.01
C PRO A 271 -4.77 20.53 -15.62
N LEU A 272 -3.90 19.78 -16.32
CA LEU A 272 -3.37 18.52 -15.80
C LEU A 272 -2.21 18.87 -14.86
N ALA A 273 -2.42 18.72 -13.55
CA ALA A 273 -1.56 19.29 -12.52
C ALA A 273 -0.40 18.38 -12.08
N GLY A 274 -0.34 17.16 -12.64
CA GLY A 274 0.71 16.18 -12.32
C GLY A 274 0.17 14.78 -12.15
N THR A 275 0.94 13.93 -11.45
CA THR A 275 0.61 12.54 -11.22
C THR A 275 0.43 12.30 -9.71
N LEU A 276 -0.64 11.62 -9.32
CA LEU A 276 -0.82 11.05 -7.99
C LEU A 276 -0.51 9.54 -8.03
N TYR A 277 -0.17 9.00 -6.89
CA TYR A 277 0.08 7.59 -6.69
C TYR A 277 -1.10 6.99 -5.92
N SER A 278 -1.90 6.19 -6.62
CA SER A 278 -3.10 5.57 -6.03
C SER A 278 -2.82 4.18 -5.45
N ASP A 279 -2.46 3.23 -6.31
CA ASP A 279 -2.43 1.79 -5.99
C ASP A 279 -1.02 1.19 -6.06
N ALA A 280 -0.03 1.98 -6.44
CA ALA A 280 1.35 1.55 -6.49
C ALA A 280 2.30 2.67 -6.08
N LEU A 281 3.41 2.30 -5.45
CA LEU A 281 4.54 3.19 -5.25
C LEU A 281 5.23 3.49 -6.59
N SER A 282 6.07 4.52 -6.62
CA SER A 282 7.02 4.72 -7.72
C SER A 282 8.20 3.76 -7.62
N GLY A 283 8.98 3.66 -8.70
CA GLY A 283 10.31 3.09 -8.62
C GLY A 283 11.21 3.83 -7.63
N PRO A 284 12.39 3.27 -7.28
CA PRO A 284 13.23 3.78 -6.18
C PRO A 284 13.76 5.20 -6.41
N ASP A 285 13.89 5.63 -7.66
CA ASP A 285 14.32 6.99 -8.03
C ASP A 285 13.16 7.97 -8.18
N GLY A 286 11.93 7.54 -7.99
CA GLY A 286 10.73 8.35 -8.11
C GLY A 286 10.33 9.04 -6.81
N PRO A 287 9.33 9.95 -6.87
CA PRO A 287 8.95 10.77 -5.73
C PRO A 287 8.10 10.06 -4.67
N ALA A 288 7.66 8.84 -4.94
CA ALA A 288 6.78 8.03 -4.09
C ALA A 288 7.38 6.63 -3.87
N SER A 289 8.68 6.56 -3.54
CA SER A 289 9.44 5.31 -3.40
C SER A 289 9.06 4.48 -2.17
N ASP A 290 8.36 5.07 -1.22
CA ASP A 290 7.80 4.45 -0.02
C ASP A 290 6.43 5.08 0.29
N TYR A 291 5.67 4.48 1.20
CA TYR A 291 4.32 4.95 1.53
C TYR A 291 4.29 6.38 2.09
N ILE A 292 5.23 6.72 2.97
CA ILE A 292 5.30 8.06 3.56
C ILE A 292 5.60 9.11 2.49
N ALA A 293 6.53 8.81 1.59
CA ALA A 293 6.87 9.67 0.44
C ALA A 293 5.67 9.80 -0.51
N MET A 294 4.97 8.70 -0.81
CA MET A 294 3.75 8.68 -1.62
C MET A 294 2.67 9.62 -1.06
N MET A 295 2.34 9.47 0.20
CA MET A 295 1.29 10.28 0.83
C MET A 295 1.68 11.76 0.95
N ARG A 296 2.96 12.05 1.21
CA ARG A 296 3.49 13.42 1.18
C ARG A 296 3.44 14.04 -0.21
N HIS A 297 3.84 13.28 -1.23
CA HIS A 297 3.77 13.71 -2.62
C HIS A 297 2.34 14.03 -3.01
N ASN A 298 1.41 13.10 -2.78
CA ASN A 298 0.00 13.27 -3.12
C ASN A 298 -0.61 14.50 -2.42
N ALA A 299 -0.45 14.59 -1.10
CA ALA A 299 -0.97 15.73 -0.33
C ALA A 299 -0.33 17.06 -0.79
N GLY A 300 0.97 17.06 -1.07
CA GLY A 300 1.69 18.24 -1.57
C GLY A 300 1.21 18.69 -2.94
N ALA A 301 1.05 17.75 -3.89
CA ALA A 301 0.55 18.04 -5.24
C ALA A 301 -0.90 18.57 -5.20
N ILE A 302 -1.77 17.91 -4.43
CA ILE A 302 -3.17 18.32 -4.25
C ILE A 302 -3.22 19.74 -3.64
N THR A 303 -2.54 19.97 -2.53
CA THR A 303 -2.60 21.27 -1.84
C THR A 303 -2.00 22.40 -2.68
N ALA A 304 -0.95 22.13 -3.44
CA ALA A 304 -0.37 23.12 -4.37
C ALA A 304 -1.36 23.50 -5.48
N ALA A 305 -2.06 22.51 -6.07
CA ALA A 305 -3.06 22.79 -7.11
C ALA A 305 -4.29 23.53 -6.56
N LEU A 306 -4.72 23.22 -5.34
CA LEU A 306 -5.87 23.86 -4.68
C LEU A 306 -5.56 25.27 -4.15
N ALA A 307 -4.28 25.59 -3.92
CA ALA A 307 -3.83 26.92 -3.50
C ALA A 307 -3.57 27.88 -4.67
N ALA A 308 -3.49 27.37 -5.90
CA ALA A 308 -3.32 28.22 -7.09
C ALA A 308 -4.60 29.04 -7.35
N ASP A 309 -4.45 30.36 -7.53
CA ASP A 309 -5.55 31.33 -7.78
C ASP A 309 -6.14 31.21 -9.19
#